data_8f82d279738699060afc6749b00c9ee5
#
_entry.id   8f82d279738699060afc6749b00c9ee5
#
_cell.length_a   1.000
_cell.length_b   1.000
_cell.length_c   1.000
_cell.angle_alpha   90.00
_cell.angle_beta   90.00
_cell.angle_gamma   90.00
#
_symmetry.space_group_name_H-M   'P 1'
#
loop_
_entity.id
_entity.type
_entity.pdbx_description
1 polymer ?
#
loop_
_entity_poly.entity_id
_entity_poly.type
_entity_poly.pdbx_seq_one_letter_code
_entity_poly.pdbx_strand_id
1 'polypeptide(L)'
;MRIPHRLSRSSTGRWSFVQRVPVDLHAVLDCRLIKRTLRTKDLAQAHVRAVVLGAGYARLFAQLKDQRVAKLSRSDAELLIARLTSAEGLQELTLNRTRKPDGTITEQWQIDSPKDLKLYRELMELEAAGLTPPSSPLPQASFAMFGSPATGAARRRPAAPAIETMTLGKAREAFLATIKSSTLPKTYTIKKTAVEALVAFLGPKMTLHAITRSDLARWYQDMREKGSSTPTLTNKQSYIGGKGGFFDWAMASGHYPKGDNPASGHVSYSAREKRARKKHGFKAYDRAQIHALFASEALAKMSEDARWASFIGLYTGARASEVGQLLTKDVFEDEGIPCIRISDEGEHQKVKTEVSLRTVPVHAELLRLGFLQWVAAKRAAGHERLFPAAKAEAVNGQGNWITKAFSRHLGQIAHGWPPAKRGFHSLRKTFIQELQGAGVVSELRAQIVGHEIDDEHHATYSRPFSVREKLSGMGPHSPGLSVVDYGFPEE
;
A
#
# COMPACT_ATOMS: atom_id res chain seq x y z
N MET A 1 -7.09 15.09 -11.42
CA MET A 1 -7.42 13.81 -10.78
C MET A 1 -7.83 12.85 -11.89
N ARG A 2 -7.02 11.82 -12.21
CA ARG A 2 -7.43 10.82 -13.20
C ARG A 2 -8.52 9.95 -12.57
N ILE A 3 -9.67 9.89 -13.23
CA ILE A 3 -10.79 9.05 -12.81
C ILE A 3 -10.41 7.60 -13.11
N PRO A 4 -10.52 6.67 -12.13
CA PRO A 4 -10.19 5.27 -12.34
C PRO A 4 -11.01 4.65 -13.47
N HIS A 5 -10.43 3.67 -14.15
CA HIS A 5 -11.03 2.96 -15.30
C HIS A 5 -12.43 2.43 -14.95
N ARG A 6 -13.40 2.65 -15.84
CA ARG A 6 -14.83 2.29 -15.70
C ARG A 6 -15.63 3.10 -14.67
N LEU A 7 -15.06 4.15 -14.08
CA LEU A 7 -15.78 5.06 -13.21
C LEU A 7 -15.98 6.43 -13.86
N SER A 8 -17.14 7.02 -13.68
CA SER A 8 -17.45 8.38 -14.08
C SER A 8 -18.10 9.09 -12.90
N ARG A 9 -17.76 10.35 -12.66
CA ARG A 9 -18.31 11.16 -11.58
C ARG A 9 -19.29 12.18 -12.14
N SER A 10 -20.50 12.26 -11.57
CA SER A 10 -21.49 13.27 -11.93
C SER A 10 -21.14 14.64 -11.35
N SER A 11 -21.76 15.71 -11.85
CA SER A 11 -21.68 17.06 -11.27
C SER A 11 -22.14 17.12 -9.81
N THR A 12 -23.04 16.24 -9.40
CA THR A 12 -23.52 16.08 -8.01
C THR A 12 -22.56 15.28 -7.12
N GLY A 13 -21.41 14.85 -7.65
CA GLY A 13 -20.38 14.11 -6.93
C GLY A 13 -20.63 12.61 -6.81
N ARG A 14 -21.72 12.06 -7.35
CA ARG A 14 -22.02 10.61 -7.34
C ARG A 14 -21.21 9.88 -8.40
N TRP A 15 -20.76 8.66 -8.07
CA TRP A 15 -20.02 7.79 -8.97
C TRP A 15 -20.95 6.91 -9.80
N SER A 16 -20.58 6.66 -11.05
CA SER A 16 -21.24 5.74 -11.97
C SER A 16 -20.23 4.78 -12.58
N PHE A 17 -20.60 3.54 -12.73
CA PHE A 17 -19.89 2.53 -13.51
C PHE A 17 -20.17 2.73 -15.00
N VAL A 18 -19.14 2.59 -15.84
CA VAL A 18 -19.23 2.74 -17.29
C VAL A 18 -18.48 1.59 -17.95
N GLN A 19 -19.18 0.79 -18.77
CA GLN A 19 -18.63 -0.36 -19.46
C GLN A 19 -18.98 -0.28 -20.96
N ARG A 20 -17.98 -0.38 -21.83
CA ARG A 20 -18.21 -0.56 -23.26
C ARG A 20 -18.70 -1.99 -23.54
N VAL A 21 -19.73 -2.10 -24.38
CA VAL A 21 -20.22 -3.38 -24.86
C VAL A 21 -19.33 -3.82 -26.04
N PRO A 22 -18.90 -5.10 -26.09
CA PRO A 22 -18.19 -5.63 -27.26
C PRO A 22 -18.98 -5.45 -28.54
N VAL A 23 -18.31 -5.19 -29.65
CA VAL A 23 -18.96 -4.86 -30.94
C VAL A 23 -19.88 -5.95 -31.44
N ASP A 24 -19.47 -7.19 -31.23
CA ASP A 24 -20.21 -8.43 -31.55
C ASP A 24 -21.52 -8.59 -30.76
N LEU A 25 -21.68 -7.92 -29.65
CA LEU A 25 -22.87 -7.94 -28.81
C LEU A 25 -23.75 -6.69 -28.95
N HIS A 26 -23.37 -5.72 -29.79
CA HIS A 26 -24.18 -4.50 -29.99
C HIS A 26 -25.60 -4.81 -30.53
N ALA A 27 -25.71 -5.78 -31.44
CA ALA A 27 -27.00 -6.19 -32.01
C ALA A 27 -27.89 -6.96 -31.02
N VAL A 28 -27.27 -7.61 -30.02
CA VAL A 28 -27.97 -8.40 -28.99
C VAL A 28 -28.45 -7.50 -27.85
N LEU A 29 -27.60 -6.58 -27.38
CA LEU A 29 -27.89 -5.74 -26.22
C LEU A 29 -28.44 -4.36 -26.57
N ASP A 30 -28.54 -4.04 -27.87
CA ASP A 30 -28.99 -2.74 -28.41
C ASP A 30 -28.39 -1.53 -27.73
N CYS A 31 -27.13 -1.64 -27.30
CA CYS A 31 -26.39 -0.54 -26.70
C CYS A 31 -24.90 -0.68 -26.92
N ARG A 32 -24.20 0.47 -27.01
CA ARG A 32 -22.74 0.55 -27.15
C ARG A 32 -22.04 0.80 -25.83
N LEU A 33 -22.77 1.34 -24.85
CA LEU A 33 -22.24 1.73 -23.57
C LEU A 33 -23.27 1.47 -22.46
N ILE A 34 -22.82 0.79 -21.42
CA ILE A 34 -23.60 0.57 -20.21
C ILE A 34 -23.13 1.57 -19.16
N LYS A 35 -24.06 2.33 -18.60
CA LYS A 35 -23.77 3.26 -17.50
C LYS A 35 -24.71 2.95 -16.33
N ARG A 36 -24.13 2.69 -15.14
CA ARG A 36 -24.85 2.36 -13.91
C ARG A 36 -24.41 3.27 -12.79
N THR A 37 -25.36 3.85 -12.04
CA THR A 37 -25.01 4.59 -10.84
C THR A 37 -24.54 3.63 -9.74
N LEU A 38 -23.46 4.01 -9.05
CA LEU A 38 -22.92 3.24 -7.94
C LEU A 38 -23.47 3.71 -6.58
N ARG A 39 -24.40 4.67 -6.60
CA ARG A 39 -25.10 5.20 -5.41
C ARG A 39 -24.18 5.55 -4.24
N THR A 40 -22.97 6.02 -4.54
CA THR A 40 -22.01 6.46 -3.55
C THR A 40 -21.25 7.68 -4.05
N LYS A 41 -20.84 8.54 -3.10
CA LYS A 41 -19.89 9.63 -3.31
C LYS A 41 -18.47 9.25 -2.87
N ASP A 42 -18.34 8.14 -2.14
CA ASP A 42 -17.06 7.60 -1.71
C ASP A 42 -16.40 6.82 -2.85
N LEU A 43 -15.13 7.14 -3.11
CA LEU A 43 -14.38 6.52 -4.21
C LEU A 43 -14.01 5.07 -3.94
N ALA A 44 -13.72 4.71 -2.68
CA ALA A 44 -13.32 3.36 -2.32
C ALA A 44 -14.49 2.40 -2.48
N GLN A 45 -15.69 2.79 -2.01
CA GLN A 45 -16.91 2.04 -2.24
C GLN A 45 -17.27 1.95 -3.72
N ALA A 46 -17.07 3.05 -4.48
CA ALA A 46 -17.32 3.05 -5.91
C ALA A 46 -16.41 2.06 -6.64
N HIS A 47 -15.15 1.95 -6.23
CA HIS A 47 -14.21 0.96 -6.78
C HIS A 47 -14.66 -0.47 -6.53
N VAL A 48 -14.98 -0.83 -5.30
CA VAL A 48 -15.45 -2.19 -4.95
C VAL A 48 -16.68 -2.55 -5.78
N ARG A 49 -17.69 -1.66 -5.82
CA ARG A 49 -18.92 -1.87 -6.59
C ARG A 49 -18.66 -1.96 -8.09
N ALA A 50 -17.72 -1.18 -8.63
CA ALA A 50 -17.36 -1.22 -10.05
C ALA A 50 -16.65 -2.52 -10.43
N VAL A 51 -15.81 -3.08 -9.56
CA VAL A 51 -15.14 -4.37 -9.78
C VAL A 51 -16.18 -5.49 -9.87
N VAL A 52 -17.13 -5.55 -8.93
CA VAL A 52 -18.18 -6.57 -8.91
C VAL A 52 -19.08 -6.47 -10.16
N LEU A 53 -19.53 -5.25 -10.50
CA LEU A 53 -20.30 -5.03 -11.74
C LEU A 53 -19.48 -5.41 -12.98
N GLY A 54 -18.19 -5.07 -13.03
CA GLY A 54 -17.31 -5.44 -14.12
C GLY A 54 -17.18 -6.95 -14.32
N ALA A 55 -17.02 -7.70 -13.22
CA ALA A 55 -16.99 -9.16 -13.25
C ALA A 55 -18.33 -9.76 -13.71
N GLY A 56 -19.47 -9.23 -13.23
CA GLY A 56 -20.81 -9.64 -13.66
C GLY A 56 -21.04 -9.42 -15.15
N TYR A 57 -20.68 -8.25 -15.69
CA TYR A 57 -20.78 -7.96 -17.12
C TYR A 57 -19.83 -8.81 -17.96
N ALA A 58 -18.63 -9.10 -17.49
CA ALA A 58 -17.69 -9.98 -18.19
C ALA A 58 -18.24 -11.39 -18.33
N ARG A 59 -18.84 -11.95 -17.25
CA ARG A 59 -19.52 -13.26 -17.28
C ARG A 59 -20.71 -13.25 -18.24
N LEU A 60 -21.56 -12.21 -18.20
CA LEU A 60 -22.68 -12.06 -19.11
C LEU A 60 -22.22 -12.02 -20.56
N PHE A 61 -21.19 -11.23 -20.88
CA PHE A 61 -20.66 -11.14 -22.25
C PHE A 61 -20.10 -12.47 -22.73
N ALA A 62 -19.43 -13.23 -21.85
CA ALA A 62 -18.93 -14.56 -22.14
C ALA A 62 -20.10 -15.53 -22.44
N GLN A 63 -21.14 -15.53 -21.60
CA GLN A 63 -22.34 -16.38 -21.82
C GLN A 63 -23.07 -16.03 -23.11
N LEU A 64 -23.21 -14.74 -23.43
CA LEU A 64 -23.86 -14.30 -24.67
C LEU A 64 -23.04 -14.63 -25.92
N LYS A 65 -21.73 -14.78 -25.79
CA LYS A 65 -20.86 -15.24 -26.90
C LYS A 65 -20.90 -16.74 -27.08
N ASP A 66 -21.08 -17.51 -26.01
CA ASP A 66 -21.09 -18.98 -26.03
C ASP A 66 -22.45 -19.54 -26.45
N GLN A 67 -23.52 -18.84 -26.13
CA GLN A 67 -24.87 -19.24 -26.52
C GLN A 67 -25.24 -18.50 -27.80
N ARG A 68 -25.53 -19.24 -28.86
CA ARG A 68 -26.25 -18.74 -30.07
C ARG A 68 -27.68 -18.37 -29.71
N VAL A 69 -27.88 -17.48 -28.76
CA VAL A 69 -29.18 -17.14 -28.18
C VAL A 69 -29.86 -16.10 -29.05
N ALA A 70 -31.13 -16.35 -29.33
CA ALA A 70 -32.08 -15.39 -29.87
C ALA A 70 -32.06 -14.10 -29.04
N LYS A 71 -32.28 -12.94 -29.69
CA LYS A 71 -32.24 -11.58 -29.13
C LYS A 71 -32.76 -11.52 -27.68
N LEU A 72 -31.87 -11.37 -26.72
CA LEU A 72 -32.23 -11.00 -25.36
C LEU A 72 -32.72 -9.55 -25.36
N SER A 73 -33.84 -9.29 -24.71
CA SER A 73 -34.28 -7.93 -24.55
C SER A 73 -33.34 -7.20 -23.57
N ARG A 74 -33.23 -5.87 -23.66
CA ARG A 74 -32.42 -5.06 -22.75
C ARG A 74 -32.86 -5.28 -21.30
N SER A 75 -34.15 -5.47 -21.05
CA SER A 75 -34.71 -5.77 -19.72
C SER A 75 -34.24 -7.13 -19.18
N ASP A 76 -34.16 -8.15 -20.00
CA ASP A 76 -33.72 -9.49 -19.59
C ASP A 76 -32.22 -9.50 -19.25
N ALA A 77 -31.41 -8.78 -20.03
CA ALA A 77 -29.98 -8.58 -19.71
C ALA A 77 -29.81 -7.82 -18.41
N GLU A 78 -30.63 -6.81 -18.13
CA GLU A 78 -30.63 -6.04 -16.87
C GLU A 78 -31.07 -6.91 -15.68
N LEU A 79 -32.08 -7.76 -15.85
CA LEU A 79 -32.53 -8.74 -14.83
C LEU A 79 -31.45 -9.79 -14.54
N LEU A 80 -30.76 -10.28 -15.57
CA LEU A 80 -29.67 -11.25 -15.39
C LEU A 80 -28.49 -10.66 -14.62
N ILE A 81 -28.18 -9.40 -14.88
CA ILE A 81 -27.13 -8.66 -14.13
C ILE A 81 -27.56 -8.40 -12.68
N ALA A 82 -28.81 -8.02 -12.46
CA ALA A 82 -29.35 -7.85 -11.11
C ALA A 82 -29.25 -9.15 -10.30
N ARG A 83 -29.56 -10.31 -10.93
CA ARG A 83 -29.39 -11.63 -10.30
C ARG A 83 -27.93 -11.97 -10.00
N LEU A 84 -27.02 -11.70 -10.93
CA LEU A 84 -25.59 -11.97 -10.75
C LEU A 84 -24.95 -11.07 -9.69
N THR A 85 -25.41 -9.82 -9.59
CA THR A 85 -24.89 -8.86 -8.60
C THR A 85 -25.55 -9.01 -7.23
N SER A 86 -26.78 -9.49 -7.14
CA SER A 86 -27.46 -9.81 -5.87
C SER A 86 -26.81 -10.99 -5.15
N ALA A 87 -26.36 -12.01 -5.92
CA ALA A 87 -25.61 -13.14 -5.36
C ALA A 87 -24.26 -12.74 -4.75
N GLU A 88 -23.71 -11.57 -5.11
CA GLU A 88 -22.45 -11.02 -4.62
C GLU A 88 -22.66 -9.84 -3.62
N GLY A 89 -23.86 -9.62 -3.10
CA GLY A 89 -24.17 -8.62 -2.06
C GLY A 89 -24.33 -7.18 -2.56
N LEU A 90 -24.46 -6.95 -3.86
CA LEU A 90 -24.78 -5.65 -4.44
C LEU A 90 -26.30 -5.54 -4.65
N GLN A 91 -26.96 -4.85 -3.74
CA GLN A 91 -28.38 -4.50 -3.88
C GLN A 91 -28.52 -3.18 -4.66
N GLU A 92 -29.34 -3.18 -5.69
CA GLU A 92 -29.66 -1.96 -6.45
C GLU A 92 -30.65 -1.06 -5.73
N LEU A 93 -31.47 -1.62 -4.82
CA LEU A 93 -32.40 -0.89 -3.97
C LEU A 93 -31.89 -0.90 -2.52
N THR A 94 -31.88 0.25 -1.87
CA THR A 94 -31.57 0.34 -0.46
C THR A 94 -32.86 0.27 0.36
N LEU A 95 -33.00 -0.80 1.15
CA LEU A 95 -34.07 -0.97 2.12
C LEU A 95 -33.53 -0.68 3.51
N ASN A 96 -34.05 0.35 4.16
CA ASN A 96 -33.84 0.62 5.57
C ASN A 96 -35.00 0.05 6.36
N ARG A 97 -34.76 -1.01 7.11
CA ARG A 97 -35.76 -1.65 7.96
C ARG A 97 -35.53 -1.23 9.41
N THR A 98 -36.45 -0.45 9.99
CA THR A 98 -36.38 0.00 11.37
C THR A 98 -37.50 -0.67 12.17
N ARG A 99 -37.12 -1.35 13.25
CA ARG A 99 -38.09 -1.94 14.17
C ARG A 99 -38.27 -1.00 15.37
N LYS A 100 -39.50 -0.51 15.59
CA LYS A 100 -39.86 0.32 16.74
C LYS A 100 -39.99 -0.55 17.99
N PRO A 101 -39.90 0.05 19.20
CA PRO A 101 -40.08 -0.67 20.47
C PRO A 101 -41.44 -1.35 20.62
N ASP A 102 -42.47 -0.88 19.91
CA ASP A 102 -43.83 -1.43 19.89
C ASP A 102 -43.99 -2.66 18.98
N GLY A 103 -42.86 -3.11 18.35
CA GLY A 103 -42.84 -4.25 17.44
C GLY A 103 -43.16 -3.91 15.98
N THR A 104 -43.53 -2.67 15.68
CA THR A 104 -43.84 -2.22 14.30
C THR A 104 -42.57 -2.18 13.47
N ILE A 105 -42.59 -2.79 12.28
CA ILE A 105 -41.51 -2.74 11.32
C ILE A 105 -41.85 -1.67 10.30
N THR A 106 -40.99 -0.65 10.21
CA THR A 106 -41.09 0.38 9.17
C THR A 106 -40.00 0.10 8.13
N GLU A 107 -40.43 -0.06 6.90
CA GLU A 107 -39.55 -0.25 5.73
C GLU A 107 -39.49 1.04 4.92
N GLN A 108 -38.31 1.53 4.69
CA GLN A 108 -38.08 2.73 3.91
C GLN A 108 -37.20 2.36 2.70
N TRP A 109 -37.82 2.41 1.54
CA TRP A 109 -37.14 2.17 0.28
C TRP A 109 -36.59 3.46 -0.28
N GLN A 110 -35.31 3.50 -0.62
CA GLN A 110 -34.71 4.67 -1.26
C GLN A 110 -34.85 4.53 -2.78
N ILE A 111 -35.78 5.28 -3.34
CA ILE A 111 -36.11 5.32 -4.77
C ILE A 111 -35.62 6.65 -5.31
N ASP A 112 -34.49 6.66 -6.01
CA ASP A 112 -33.82 7.89 -6.46
C ASP A 112 -34.09 8.20 -7.95
N SER A 113 -34.73 7.26 -8.69
CA SER A 113 -35.01 7.43 -10.13
C SER A 113 -36.30 6.70 -10.55
N PRO A 114 -36.89 7.08 -11.72
CA PRO A 114 -38.03 6.34 -12.28
C PRO A 114 -37.73 4.85 -12.57
N LYS A 115 -36.47 4.50 -12.77
CA LYS A 115 -36.03 3.10 -12.97
C LYS A 115 -36.03 2.32 -11.65
N ASP A 116 -35.66 2.96 -10.55
CA ASP A 116 -35.73 2.35 -9.22
C ASP A 116 -37.17 2.10 -8.83
N LEU A 117 -38.09 3.00 -9.22
CA LEU A 117 -39.54 2.82 -9.00
C LEU A 117 -40.07 1.63 -9.80
N LYS A 118 -39.59 1.43 -11.03
CA LYS A 118 -39.96 0.28 -11.85
C LYS A 118 -39.45 -1.03 -11.22
N LEU A 119 -38.22 -1.07 -10.80
CA LEU A 119 -37.61 -2.23 -10.15
C LEU A 119 -38.29 -2.54 -8.82
N TYR A 120 -38.72 -1.52 -8.06
CA TYR A 120 -39.50 -1.67 -6.85
C TYR A 120 -40.87 -2.31 -7.13
N ARG A 121 -41.56 -1.86 -8.16
CA ARG A 121 -42.88 -2.45 -8.58
C ARG A 121 -42.72 -3.92 -9.02
N GLU A 122 -41.70 -4.21 -9.82
CA GLU A 122 -41.39 -5.59 -10.27
C GLU A 122 -41.05 -6.49 -9.06
N LEU A 123 -40.36 -5.99 -8.05
CA LEU A 123 -40.06 -6.72 -6.81
C LEU A 123 -41.31 -6.97 -5.98
N MET A 124 -42.23 -5.99 -5.88
CA MET A 124 -43.51 -6.15 -5.19
C MET A 124 -44.44 -7.11 -5.91
N GLU A 125 -44.44 -7.12 -7.25
CA GLU A 125 -45.19 -8.07 -8.02
C GLU A 125 -44.66 -9.51 -7.88
N LEU A 126 -43.36 -9.70 -7.81
CA LEU A 126 -42.72 -10.99 -7.52
C LEU A 126 -42.97 -11.49 -6.09
N GLU A 127 -42.98 -10.61 -5.10
CA GLU A 127 -43.37 -10.95 -3.73
C GLU A 127 -44.86 -11.34 -3.65
N ALA A 128 -45.73 -10.62 -4.34
CA ALA A 128 -47.16 -10.94 -4.41
C ALA A 128 -47.43 -12.27 -5.14
N ALA A 129 -46.57 -12.65 -6.08
CA ALA A 129 -46.64 -13.93 -6.81
C ALA A 129 -46.01 -15.11 -6.04
N GLY A 130 -45.48 -14.91 -4.83
CA GLY A 130 -44.85 -15.94 -4.01
C GLY A 130 -43.46 -16.41 -4.50
N LEU A 131 -42.85 -15.68 -5.43
CA LEU A 131 -41.56 -15.97 -6.04
C LEU A 131 -40.49 -15.09 -5.38
N THR A 132 -40.22 -15.32 -4.08
CA THR A 132 -39.10 -14.68 -3.41
C THR A 132 -37.77 -15.29 -3.86
N PRO A 133 -36.75 -14.49 -4.25
CA PRO A 133 -35.42 -15.01 -4.45
C PRO A 133 -34.89 -15.55 -3.12
N PRO A 134 -34.08 -16.63 -3.10
CA PRO A 134 -33.53 -17.18 -1.87
C PRO A 134 -32.71 -16.11 -1.17
N SER A 135 -33.24 -15.58 -0.06
CA SER A 135 -32.51 -14.77 0.88
C SER A 135 -31.40 -15.63 1.48
N SER A 136 -30.19 -15.12 1.51
CA SER A 136 -29.09 -15.71 2.29
C SER A 136 -29.58 -15.99 3.70
N PRO A 137 -29.19 -17.12 4.33
CA PRO A 137 -29.73 -17.50 5.63
C PRO A 137 -29.26 -16.54 6.70
N LEU A 138 -30.11 -15.60 7.04
CA LEU A 138 -30.09 -14.99 8.36
C LEU A 138 -30.66 -16.03 9.34
N PRO A 139 -30.09 -16.22 10.53
CA PRO A 139 -30.57 -17.21 11.47
C PRO A 139 -32.04 -16.93 11.81
N GLN A 140 -32.91 -17.88 11.44
CA GLN A 140 -34.33 -17.83 11.77
C GLN A 140 -34.52 -17.87 13.26
N ALA A 141 -34.97 -16.76 13.83
CA ALA A 141 -35.63 -16.77 15.13
C ALA A 141 -37.06 -17.25 14.89
N SER A 142 -37.30 -18.51 15.16
CA SER A 142 -38.65 -19.11 15.18
C SER A 142 -39.57 -18.38 16.12
N PHE A 143 -40.63 -17.74 15.59
CA PHE A 143 -41.76 -17.24 16.34
C PHE A 143 -42.73 -18.38 16.58
N ALA A 144 -42.77 -18.89 17.82
CA ALA A 144 -43.90 -19.66 18.31
C ALA A 144 -44.95 -18.70 18.84
N MET A 145 -46.14 -18.79 18.26
CA MET A 145 -47.35 -18.09 18.74
C MET A 145 -47.91 -18.76 20.00
N PHE A 146 -48.23 -17.93 20.96
CA PHE A 146 -49.19 -18.01 22.07
C PHE A 146 -49.71 -19.38 22.54
N GLY A 147 -49.35 -19.71 23.78
CA GLY A 147 -50.04 -20.62 24.67
C GLY A 147 -49.69 -20.22 26.12
N SER A 148 -50.70 -19.91 26.91
CA SER A 148 -50.61 -19.48 28.32
C SER A 148 -50.10 -20.58 29.29
N PRO A 149 -49.93 -20.31 30.61
CA PRO A 149 -48.69 -20.55 31.28
C PRO A 149 -48.66 -21.88 32.02
N ALA A 150 -47.54 -22.56 31.99
CA ALA A 150 -47.22 -23.63 32.94
C ALA A 150 -45.81 -23.38 33.51
N THR A 151 -45.82 -23.30 34.82
CA THR A 151 -44.68 -23.26 35.73
C THR A 151 -43.60 -24.31 35.40
N GLY A 152 -42.35 -23.94 35.37
CA GLY A 152 -41.29 -24.91 35.49
C GLY A 152 -39.99 -24.58 34.75
N ALA A 153 -38.95 -24.31 35.53
CA ALA A 153 -37.53 -24.41 35.22
C ALA A 153 -37.00 -23.49 34.12
N ALA A 154 -36.40 -22.41 34.52
CA ALA A 154 -35.52 -21.58 33.70
C ALA A 154 -34.37 -22.40 33.07
N ARG A 155 -34.51 -22.78 31.82
CA ARG A 155 -33.36 -23.21 30.99
C ARG A 155 -32.46 -21.99 30.80
N ARG A 156 -31.33 -22.00 31.50
CA ARG A 156 -30.21 -21.07 31.26
C ARG A 156 -29.87 -21.11 29.76
N ARG A 157 -30.02 -19.95 29.09
CA ARG A 157 -29.35 -19.75 27.79
C ARG A 157 -27.90 -20.11 27.96
N PRO A 158 -27.27 -20.86 27.01
CA PRO A 158 -25.83 -21.01 27.00
C PRO A 158 -25.25 -19.61 26.98
N ALA A 159 -24.45 -19.30 27.99
CA ALA A 159 -23.68 -18.05 28.02
C ALA A 159 -22.83 -17.98 26.75
N ALA A 160 -22.83 -16.83 26.09
CA ALA A 160 -21.86 -16.54 25.05
C ALA A 160 -20.47 -16.94 25.61
N PRO A 161 -19.58 -17.55 24.81
CA PRO A 161 -18.27 -17.97 25.30
C PRO A 161 -17.64 -16.76 26.01
N ALA A 162 -17.31 -16.94 27.27
CA ALA A 162 -16.71 -15.90 28.10
C ALA A 162 -15.39 -15.51 27.42
N ILE A 163 -15.29 -14.25 27.01
CA ILE A 163 -14.03 -13.70 26.50
C ILE A 163 -13.03 -13.85 27.63
N GLU A 164 -11.97 -14.62 27.38
CA GLU A 164 -10.94 -14.83 28.37
C GLU A 164 -10.36 -13.49 28.82
N THR A 165 -10.47 -13.20 30.11
CA THR A 165 -10.08 -11.89 30.67
C THR A 165 -8.57 -11.74 30.64
N MET A 166 -8.04 -11.14 29.57
CA MET A 166 -6.63 -10.87 29.41
C MET A 166 -6.30 -9.44 29.77
N THR A 167 -5.24 -9.23 30.56
CA THR A 167 -4.74 -7.87 30.81
C THR A 167 -3.93 -7.35 29.65
N LEU A 168 -3.89 -6.01 29.48
CA LEU A 168 -3.13 -5.35 28.41
C LEU A 168 -1.64 -5.72 28.44
N GLY A 169 -1.06 -5.90 29.64
CA GLY A 169 0.33 -6.36 29.80
C GLY A 169 0.56 -7.77 29.24
N LYS A 170 -0.32 -8.74 29.58
CA LYS A 170 -0.26 -10.09 29.03
C LYS A 170 -0.52 -10.12 27.52
N ALA A 171 -1.48 -9.34 27.04
CA ALA A 171 -1.78 -9.19 25.62
C ALA A 171 -0.58 -8.66 24.83
N ARG A 172 0.13 -7.64 25.36
CA ARG A 172 1.37 -7.16 24.78
C ARG A 172 2.39 -8.28 24.60
N GLU A 173 2.62 -9.10 25.64
CA GLU A 173 3.59 -10.20 25.61
C GLU A 173 3.22 -11.24 24.56
N ALA A 174 1.96 -11.67 24.54
CA ALA A 174 1.44 -12.62 23.57
C ALA A 174 1.53 -12.09 22.11
N PHE A 175 1.15 -10.85 21.89
CA PHE A 175 1.29 -10.22 20.57
C PHE A 175 2.75 -10.17 20.10
N LEU A 176 3.66 -9.71 20.97
CA LEU A 176 5.06 -9.61 20.64
C LEU A 176 5.70 -10.99 20.39
N ALA A 177 5.31 -11.99 21.14
CA ALA A 177 5.73 -13.38 20.89
C ALA A 177 5.25 -13.87 19.52
N THR A 178 3.97 -13.62 19.18
CA THR A 178 3.37 -14.02 17.89
C THR A 178 4.08 -13.39 16.70
N ILE A 179 4.43 -12.10 16.77
CA ILE A 179 5.03 -11.40 15.62
C ILE A 179 6.55 -11.55 15.53
N LYS A 180 7.21 -12.10 16.55
CA LYS A 180 8.69 -12.15 16.64
C LYS A 180 9.32 -12.97 15.51
N SER A 181 8.72 -14.11 15.16
CA SER A 181 9.23 -15.00 14.11
C SER A 181 8.83 -14.57 12.69
N SER A 182 7.70 -13.87 12.55
CA SER A 182 7.12 -13.52 11.25
C SER A 182 7.43 -12.11 10.78
N THR A 183 8.11 -11.31 11.60
CA THR A 183 8.31 -9.88 11.32
C THR A 183 9.78 -9.52 11.30
N LEU A 184 10.17 -8.69 10.34
CA LEU A 184 11.55 -8.15 10.27
C LEU A 184 11.93 -7.44 11.58
N PRO A 185 13.19 -7.58 12.07
CA PRO A 185 13.63 -7.03 13.35
C PRO A 185 13.29 -5.54 13.58
N LYS A 186 13.44 -4.72 12.54
CA LYS A 186 13.07 -3.31 12.60
C LYS A 186 11.56 -3.10 12.78
N THR A 187 10.74 -3.82 12.03
CA THR A 187 9.27 -3.73 12.14
C THR A 187 8.80 -4.22 13.50
N TYR A 188 9.40 -5.30 14.01
CA TYR A 188 9.17 -5.79 15.36
C TYR A 188 9.45 -4.70 16.41
N THR A 189 10.64 -4.07 16.35
CA THR A 189 11.01 -3.00 17.29
C THR A 189 10.05 -1.82 17.25
N ILE A 190 9.60 -1.43 16.07
CA ILE A 190 8.65 -0.32 15.91
C ILE A 190 7.28 -0.66 16.48
N LYS A 191 6.77 -1.86 16.18
CA LYS A 191 5.50 -2.37 16.75
C LYS A 191 5.60 -2.51 18.27
N LYS A 192 6.70 -3.07 18.78
CA LYS A 192 6.98 -3.17 20.21
C LYS A 192 6.90 -1.80 20.88
N THR A 193 7.65 -0.81 20.41
CA THR A 193 7.63 0.55 20.96
C THR A 193 6.23 1.19 20.92
N ALA A 194 5.45 0.94 19.88
CA ALA A 194 4.09 1.45 19.78
C ALA A 194 3.15 0.84 20.84
N VAL A 195 3.21 -0.48 21.03
CA VAL A 195 2.39 -1.19 22.03
C VAL A 195 2.86 -0.86 23.45
N GLU A 196 4.16 -0.76 23.70
CA GLU A 196 4.70 -0.34 25.01
C GLU A 196 4.25 1.07 25.39
N ALA A 197 4.19 2.00 24.42
CA ALA A 197 3.66 3.35 24.66
C ALA A 197 2.15 3.32 25.03
N LEU A 198 1.37 2.43 24.42
CA LEU A 198 -0.04 2.25 24.77
C LEU A 198 -0.18 1.66 26.18
N VAL A 199 0.60 0.61 26.51
CA VAL A 199 0.61 -0.01 27.83
C VAL A 199 1.03 0.97 28.92
N ALA A 200 2.03 1.82 28.65
CA ALA A 200 2.47 2.85 29.59
C ALA A 200 1.39 3.91 29.87
N PHE A 201 0.54 4.22 28.86
CA PHE A 201 -0.53 5.20 29.02
C PHE A 201 -1.76 4.62 29.73
N LEU A 202 -2.23 3.43 29.34
CA LEU A 202 -3.46 2.82 29.89
C LEU A 202 -3.22 2.00 31.16
N GLY A 203 -1.99 1.61 31.42
CA GLY A 203 -1.62 0.72 32.52
C GLY A 203 -1.65 -0.77 32.15
N PRO A 204 -0.65 -1.57 32.59
CA PRO A 204 -0.52 -2.99 32.22
C PRO A 204 -1.64 -3.89 32.81
N LYS A 205 -2.28 -3.45 33.88
CA LYS A 205 -3.35 -4.19 34.57
C LYS A 205 -4.74 -4.00 33.94
N MET A 206 -4.87 -3.01 33.03
CA MET A 206 -6.15 -2.76 32.34
C MET A 206 -6.58 -4.00 31.56
N THR A 207 -7.85 -4.34 31.66
CA THR A 207 -8.44 -5.48 30.94
C THR A 207 -8.56 -5.13 29.45
N LEU A 208 -8.03 -5.97 28.57
CA LEU A 208 -7.94 -5.68 27.15
C LEU A 208 -9.31 -5.40 26.50
N HIS A 209 -10.31 -6.23 26.76
CA HIS A 209 -11.65 -6.07 26.18
C HIS A 209 -12.43 -4.87 26.73
N ALA A 210 -11.98 -4.27 27.84
CA ALA A 210 -12.56 -3.05 28.41
C ALA A 210 -12.01 -1.75 27.77
N ILE A 211 -10.98 -1.85 26.94
CA ILE A 211 -10.40 -0.68 26.25
C ILE A 211 -11.40 -0.18 25.21
N THR A 212 -11.81 1.06 25.35
CA THR A 212 -12.78 1.69 24.48
C THR A 212 -12.12 2.58 23.43
N ARG A 213 -12.91 2.96 22.41
CA ARG A 213 -12.49 3.97 21.42
C ARG A 213 -12.14 5.31 22.09
N SER A 214 -12.82 5.67 23.17
CA SER A 214 -12.55 6.90 23.93
C SER A 214 -11.18 6.87 24.63
N ASP A 215 -10.76 5.72 25.16
CA ASP A 215 -9.45 5.56 25.78
C ASP A 215 -8.32 5.78 24.76
N LEU A 216 -8.51 5.24 23.57
CA LEU A 216 -7.54 5.41 22.46
C LEU A 216 -7.56 6.84 21.91
N ALA A 217 -8.72 7.50 21.86
CA ALA A 217 -8.78 8.91 21.49
C ALA A 217 -7.97 9.79 22.46
N ARG A 218 -8.10 9.54 23.78
CA ARG A 218 -7.31 10.22 24.81
C ARG A 218 -5.81 9.97 24.65
N TRP A 219 -5.40 8.73 24.34
CA TRP A 219 -4.00 8.40 24.08
C TRP A 219 -3.42 9.15 22.87
N TYR A 220 -4.16 9.22 21.76
CA TYR A 220 -3.71 10.00 20.59
C TYR A 220 -3.66 11.50 20.88
N GLN A 221 -4.59 11.99 21.72
CA GLN A 221 -4.60 13.39 22.14
C GLN A 221 -3.40 13.72 23.03
N ASP A 222 -3.09 12.89 24.02
CA ASP A 222 -1.89 13.02 24.88
C ASP A 222 -0.60 13.08 24.05
N MET A 223 -0.49 12.22 23.05
CA MET A 223 0.67 12.26 22.14
C MET A 223 0.74 13.56 21.32
N ARG A 224 -0.40 14.14 20.91
CA ARG A 224 -0.43 15.43 20.22
C ARG A 224 0.04 16.56 21.15
N GLU A 225 -0.43 16.58 22.37
CA GLU A 225 -0.05 17.55 23.39
C GLU A 225 1.45 17.48 23.73
N LYS A 226 2.03 16.26 23.68
CA LYS A 226 3.47 16.03 23.77
C LYS A 226 4.25 16.35 22.49
N GLY A 227 3.62 16.97 21.50
CA GLY A 227 4.27 17.43 20.28
C GLY A 227 4.48 16.38 19.19
N SER A 228 3.82 15.21 19.27
CA SER A 228 3.92 14.20 18.20
C SER A 228 3.32 14.70 16.89
N SER A 229 4.08 14.60 15.81
CA SER A 229 3.63 14.99 14.49
C SER A 229 2.57 14.03 13.92
N THR A 230 1.69 14.52 13.04
CA THR A 230 0.66 13.70 12.37
C THR A 230 1.24 12.44 11.68
N PRO A 231 2.40 12.48 10.98
CA PRO A 231 3.03 11.27 10.46
C PRO A 231 3.38 10.23 11.54
N THR A 232 3.87 10.67 12.68
CA THR A 232 4.20 9.79 13.82
C THR A 232 2.95 9.13 14.37
N LEU A 233 1.89 9.91 14.57
CA LEU A 233 0.60 9.41 15.05
C LEU A 233 -0.04 8.43 14.08
N THR A 234 -0.03 8.73 12.78
CA THR A 234 -0.57 7.83 11.73
C THR A 234 0.19 6.51 11.69
N ASN A 235 1.51 6.54 11.83
CA ASN A 235 2.31 5.31 11.92
C ASN A 235 1.94 4.51 13.17
N LYS A 236 1.84 5.14 14.35
CA LYS A 236 1.41 4.46 15.57
C LYS A 236 0.00 3.86 15.43
N GLN A 237 -0.94 4.61 14.82
CA GLN A 237 -2.27 4.09 14.53
C GLN A 237 -2.23 2.84 13.63
N SER A 238 -1.36 2.82 12.62
CA SER A 238 -1.18 1.64 11.77
C SER A 238 -0.65 0.43 12.54
N TYR A 239 0.25 0.62 13.49
CA TYR A 239 0.80 -0.48 14.30
C TYR A 239 -0.15 -0.98 15.38
N ILE A 240 -1.02 -0.13 15.89
CA ILE A 240 -1.98 -0.49 16.95
C ILE A 240 -3.32 -0.94 16.35
N GLY A 241 -3.88 -0.22 15.39
CA GLY A 241 -5.22 -0.45 14.84
C GLY A 241 -5.26 -0.77 13.34
N GLY A 242 -4.13 -0.86 12.65
CA GLY A 242 -4.09 -1.26 11.24
C GLY A 242 -4.08 -2.78 11.05
N LYS A 243 -4.18 -3.23 9.81
CA LYS A 243 -4.09 -4.65 9.44
C LYS A 243 -2.79 -5.27 9.96
N GLY A 244 -2.90 -6.37 10.69
CA GLY A 244 -1.79 -7.02 11.40
C GLY A 244 -1.23 -6.18 12.56
N GLY A 245 -1.97 -5.18 13.05
CA GLY A 245 -1.68 -4.42 14.26
C GLY A 245 -2.16 -5.11 15.52
N PHE A 246 -1.95 -4.46 16.67
CA PHE A 246 -2.23 -5.06 17.97
C PHE A 246 -3.71 -5.44 18.18
N PHE A 247 -4.65 -4.52 17.88
CA PHE A 247 -6.09 -4.81 18.04
C PHE A 247 -6.62 -5.74 16.94
N ASP A 248 -6.06 -5.68 15.73
CA ASP A 248 -6.40 -6.64 14.67
C ASP A 248 -6.03 -8.08 15.09
N TRP A 249 -4.82 -8.26 15.63
CA TRP A 249 -4.39 -9.51 16.23
C TRP A 249 -5.31 -9.92 17.41
N ALA A 250 -5.62 -9.01 18.32
CA ALA A 250 -6.42 -9.30 19.50
C ALA A 250 -7.83 -9.77 19.15
N MET A 251 -8.44 -9.16 18.13
CA MET A 251 -9.74 -9.57 17.59
C MET A 251 -9.66 -10.93 16.88
N ALA A 252 -8.62 -11.14 16.08
CA ALA A 252 -8.42 -12.41 15.38
C ALA A 252 -8.17 -13.58 16.34
N SER A 253 -7.48 -13.32 17.45
CA SER A 253 -7.18 -14.32 18.50
C SER A 253 -8.29 -14.50 19.56
N GLY A 254 -9.40 -13.77 19.44
CA GLY A 254 -10.53 -13.85 20.39
C GLY A 254 -10.32 -13.14 21.73
N HIS A 255 -9.24 -12.37 21.90
CA HIS A 255 -8.93 -11.62 23.12
C HIS A 255 -9.63 -10.26 23.17
N TYR A 256 -10.18 -9.82 22.05
CA TYR A 256 -11.00 -8.61 21.94
C TYR A 256 -12.25 -8.91 21.11
N PRO A 257 -13.42 -8.31 21.41
CA PRO A 257 -14.66 -8.54 20.66
C PRO A 257 -14.47 -8.28 19.17
N LYS A 258 -15.03 -9.17 18.33
CA LYS A 258 -15.06 -8.96 16.87
C LYS A 258 -15.99 -7.79 16.55
N GLY A 259 -15.58 -6.92 15.65
CA GLY A 259 -16.34 -5.76 15.23
C GLY A 259 -15.46 -4.62 14.76
N ASP A 260 -15.88 -3.40 15.02
CA ASP A 260 -15.10 -2.22 14.68
C ASP A 260 -13.83 -2.14 15.53
N ASN A 261 -12.69 -2.00 14.85
CA ASN A 261 -11.41 -1.86 15.54
C ASN A 261 -11.36 -0.52 16.30
N PRO A 262 -11.27 -0.54 17.65
CA PRO A 262 -11.35 0.68 18.45
C PRO A 262 -10.19 1.63 18.19
N ALA A 263 -9.04 1.13 17.68
CA ALA A 263 -7.84 1.90 17.43
C ALA A 263 -7.76 2.50 16.01
N SER A 264 -8.74 2.24 15.16
CA SER A 264 -8.76 2.73 13.78
C SER A 264 -9.40 4.11 13.65
N GLY A 265 -8.93 4.93 12.71
CA GLY A 265 -9.63 6.17 12.31
C GLY A 265 -9.50 7.35 13.28
N HIS A 266 -8.58 7.33 14.26
CA HIS A 266 -8.35 8.46 15.18
C HIS A 266 -7.51 9.58 14.60
N VAL A 267 -6.63 9.23 13.65
CA VAL A 267 -5.65 10.16 13.07
C VAL A 267 -5.82 10.18 11.56
N SER A 268 -6.06 11.36 11.01
CA SER A 268 -6.10 11.61 9.59
C SER A 268 -5.35 12.89 9.25
N TYR A 269 -4.83 12.95 8.02
CA TYR A 269 -4.22 14.18 7.52
C TYR A 269 -5.30 15.17 7.07
N SER A 270 -5.22 16.41 7.54
CA SER A 270 -5.97 17.52 6.98
C SER A 270 -5.55 17.78 5.51
N ALA A 271 -6.39 18.45 4.74
CA ALA A 271 -6.06 18.85 3.36
C ALA A 271 -4.80 19.74 3.29
N ARG A 272 -4.57 20.58 4.30
CA ARG A 272 -3.37 21.43 4.44
C ARG A 272 -2.13 20.57 4.69
N GLU A 273 -2.21 19.60 5.61
CA GLU A 273 -1.08 18.69 5.91
C GLU A 273 -0.76 17.77 4.73
N LYS A 274 -1.77 17.28 3.99
CA LYS A 274 -1.55 16.49 2.76
C LYS A 274 -0.77 17.30 1.72
N ARG A 275 -1.11 18.59 1.54
CA ARG A 275 -0.37 19.50 0.66
C ARG A 275 1.04 19.80 1.19
N ALA A 276 1.17 20.07 2.49
CA ALA A 276 2.45 20.31 3.14
C ALA A 276 3.38 19.07 3.05
N ARG A 277 2.84 17.85 3.22
CA ARG A 277 3.61 16.61 3.10
C ARG A 277 4.28 16.43 1.74
N LYS A 278 3.63 16.84 0.64
CA LYS A 278 4.25 16.87 -0.69
C LYS A 278 5.45 17.83 -0.73
N LYS A 279 5.40 18.94 0.04
CA LYS A 279 6.50 19.92 0.14
C LYS A 279 7.63 19.45 1.08
N HIS A 280 7.32 18.70 2.16
CA HIS A 280 8.26 18.31 3.22
C HIS A 280 8.89 16.92 3.06
N GLY A 281 8.64 16.20 1.96
CA GLY A 281 9.36 14.97 1.60
C GLY A 281 10.85 15.26 1.36
N PHE A 282 11.68 14.20 1.30
CA PHE A 282 13.06 14.34 0.86
C PHE A 282 13.10 15.13 -0.46
N LYS A 283 14.00 16.11 -0.54
CA LYS A 283 14.26 16.87 -1.76
C LYS A 283 15.45 16.27 -2.49
N ALA A 284 15.44 16.33 -3.81
CA ALA A 284 16.62 16.08 -4.60
C ALA A 284 17.69 17.12 -4.30
N TYR A 285 18.92 16.79 -4.59
CA TYR A 285 20.01 17.76 -4.63
C TYR A 285 20.01 18.44 -5.99
N ASP A 286 20.27 19.72 -6.02
CA ASP A 286 20.63 20.43 -7.25
C ASP A 286 22.11 20.22 -7.61
N ARG A 287 22.51 20.68 -8.78
CA ARG A 287 23.85 20.47 -9.32
C ARG A 287 24.95 21.06 -8.39
N ALA A 288 24.76 22.27 -7.89
CA ALA A 288 25.72 22.90 -6.99
C ALA A 288 25.89 22.13 -5.68
N GLN A 289 24.78 21.57 -5.15
CA GLN A 289 24.79 20.75 -3.95
C GLN A 289 25.50 19.40 -4.19
N ILE A 290 25.33 18.79 -5.36
CA ILE A 290 26.08 17.56 -5.73
C ILE A 290 27.55 17.88 -5.85
N HIS A 291 27.94 18.96 -6.51
CA HIS A 291 29.35 19.38 -6.60
C HIS A 291 29.96 19.56 -5.20
N ALA A 292 29.27 20.24 -4.29
CA ALA A 292 29.76 20.44 -2.92
C ALA A 292 29.88 19.11 -2.13
N LEU A 293 28.90 18.19 -2.29
CA LEU A 293 28.91 16.89 -1.59
C LEU A 293 30.01 15.96 -2.09
N PHE A 294 30.34 16.03 -3.36
CA PHE A 294 31.27 15.11 -4.00
C PHE A 294 32.60 15.79 -4.39
N ALA A 295 32.88 16.99 -3.87
CA ALA A 295 34.17 17.63 -3.99
C ALA A 295 35.26 16.79 -3.27
N SER A 296 36.47 16.71 -3.82
CA SER A 296 37.58 15.89 -3.30
C SER A 296 37.87 16.16 -1.83
N GLU A 297 37.96 17.44 -1.44
CA GLU A 297 38.20 17.87 -0.04
C GLU A 297 37.09 17.44 0.91
N ALA A 298 35.84 17.38 0.41
CA ALA A 298 34.71 16.94 1.19
C ALA A 298 34.71 15.42 1.35
N LEU A 299 35.01 14.70 0.25
CA LEU A 299 35.09 13.23 0.23
C LEU A 299 36.28 12.71 1.04
N ALA A 300 37.40 13.43 1.10
CA ALA A 300 38.56 13.03 1.86
C ALA A 300 38.27 12.84 3.39
N LYS A 301 37.19 13.47 3.88
CA LYS A 301 36.71 13.31 5.26
C LYS A 301 35.83 12.07 5.48
N MET A 302 35.49 11.36 4.42
CA MET A 302 34.70 10.11 4.48
C MET A 302 35.63 8.89 4.43
N SER A 303 35.24 7.80 5.09
CA SER A 303 35.88 6.51 4.85
C SER A 303 35.67 6.06 3.40
N GLU A 304 36.61 5.27 2.86
CA GLU A 304 36.52 4.71 1.50
C GLU A 304 35.17 4.02 1.27
N ASP A 305 34.76 3.11 2.15
CA ASP A 305 33.47 2.41 2.06
C ASP A 305 32.29 3.40 2.00
N ALA A 306 32.32 4.49 2.74
CA ALA A 306 31.24 5.49 2.74
C ALA A 306 31.23 6.33 1.46
N ARG A 307 32.39 6.62 0.89
CA ARG A 307 32.53 7.26 -0.44
C ARG A 307 31.91 6.38 -1.51
N TRP A 308 32.35 5.12 -1.63
CA TRP A 308 31.82 4.18 -2.60
C TRP A 308 30.32 3.92 -2.44
N ALA A 309 29.83 3.77 -1.21
CA ALA A 309 28.41 3.64 -0.97
C ALA A 309 27.61 4.86 -1.47
N SER A 310 28.19 6.07 -1.33
CA SER A 310 27.55 7.31 -1.81
C SER A 310 27.54 7.41 -3.34
N PHE A 311 28.64 7.04 -3.99
CA PHE A 311 28.72 6.97 -5.44
C PHE A 311 27.72 5.95 -6.02
N ILE A 312 27.69 4.73 -5.47
CA ILE A 312 26.73 3.72 -5.89
C ILE A 312 25.29 4.25 -5.72
N GLY A 313 24.99 4.90 -4.60
CA GLY A 313 23.68 5.50 -4.34
C GLY A 313 23.31 6.60 -5.34
N LEU A 314 24.26 7.42 -5.74
CA LEU A 314 24.07 8.50 -6.71
C LEU A 314 23.80 7.95 -8.12
N TYR A 315 24.63 7.00 -8.59
CA TYR A 315 24.62 6.53 -9.97
C TYR A 315 23.72 5.34 -10.28
N THR A 316 23.11 4.73 -9.26
CA THR A 316 22.14 3.64 -9.43
C THR A 316 20.77 3.98 -8.89
N GLY A 317 20.66 5.03 -8.09
CA GLY A 317 19.45 5.34 -7.34
C GLY A 317 19.07 4.26 -6.31
N ALA A 318 19.99 3.36 -5.96
CA ALA A 318 19.73 2.28 -4.99
C ALA A 318 19.45 2.82 -3.58
N ARG A 319 18.65 2.09 -2.81
CA ARG A 319 18.38 2.42 -1.41
C ARG A 319 19.60 2.09 -0.55
N ALA A 320 19.81 2.81 0.54
CA ALA A 320 20.96 2.56 1.43
C ALA A 320 21.08 1.11 1.88
N SER A 321 19.94 0.42 2.13
CA SER A 321 19.97 -1.00 2.48
C SER A 321 20.33 -1.91 1.32
N GLU A 322 19.94 -1.56 0.10
CA GLU A 322 20.31 -2.27 -1.13
C GLU A 322 21.81 -2.15 -1.39
N VAL A 323 22.37 -0.94 -1.21
CA VAL A 323 23.82 -0.73 -1.31
C VAL A 323 24.58 -1.46 -0.21
N GLY A 324 24.13 -1.33 1.05
CA GLY A 324 24.85 -1.89 2.20
C GLY A 324 24.89 -3.42 2.26
N GLN A 325 24.04 -4.10 1.51
CA GLN A 325 23.98 -5.56 1.46
C GLN A 325 24.69 -6.17 0.24
N LEU A 326 25.27 -5.35 -0.67
CA LEU A 326 25.91 -5.85 -1.89
C LEU A 326 27.05 -6.82 -1.55
N LEU A 327 27.04 -7.91 -2.28
CA LEU A 327 28.11 -8.89 -2.28
C LEU A 327 29.06 -8.60 -3.46
N THR A 328 30.29 -9.06 -3.37
CA THR A 328 31.25 -8.89 -4.47
C THR A 328 30.79 -9.61 -5.75
N LYS A 329 30.08 -10.75 -5.61
CA LYS A 329 29.48 -11.48 -6.73
C LYS A 329 28.30 -10.74 -7.41
N ASP A 330 27.71 -9.75 -6.74
CA ASP A 330 26.61 -8.96 -7.32
C ASP A 330 27.11 -7.94 -8.36
N VAL A 331 28.41 -7.71 -8.42
CA VAL A 331 29.06 -6.97 -9.51
C VAL A 331 29.57 -7.99 -10.52
N PHE A 332 28.98 -8.02 -11.70
CA PHE A 332 29.24 -9.03 -12.72
C PHE A 332 29.09 -8.43 -14.11
N GLU A 333 29.37 -9.20 -15.13
CA GLU A 333 29.21 -8.79 -16.53
C GLU A 333 27.98 -9.50 -17.13
N ASP A 334 27.16 -8.74 -17.82
CA ASP A 334 25.99 -9.21 -18.53
C ASP A 334 26.00 -8.63 -19.94
N GLU A 335 26.04 -9.49 -20.97
CA GLU A 335 26.18 -9.11 -22.38
C GLU A 335 27.40 -8.19 -22.65
N GLY A 336 28.53 -8.40 -21.97
CA GLY A 336 29.73 -7.55 -22.07
C GLY A 336 29.59 -6.19 -21.35
N ILE A 337 28.55 -5.99 -20.55
CA ILE A 337 28.27 -4.75 -19.80
C ILE A 337 28.46 -5.02 -18.32
N PRO A 338 29.34 -4.30 -17.61
CA PRO A 338 29.44 -4.39 -16.17
C PRO A 338 28.15 -3.97 -15.50
N CYS A 339 27.68 -4.76 -14.53
CA CYS A 339 26.39 -4.61 -13.89
C CYS A 339 26.46 -4.77 -12.38
N ILE A 340 25.51 -4.15 -11.67
CA ILE A 340 25.24 -4.36 -10.26
C ILE A 340 23.87 -5.02 -10.15
N ARG A 341 23.81 -6.20 -9.50
CA ARG A 341 22.56 -6.90 -9.21
C ARG A 341 22.07 -6.54 -7.80
N ILE A 342 20.86 -6.09 -7.70
CA ILE A 342 20.12 -5.96 -6.42
C ILE A 342 19.30 -7.22 -6.26
N SER A 343 19.67 -8.04 -5.28
CA SER A 343 19.17 -9.39 -5.07
C SER A 343 18.84 -9.66 -3.62
N ASP A 344 18.10 -10.73 -3.35
CA ASP A 344 17.82 -11.31 -2.03
C ASP A 344 18.29 -12.79 -1.94
N GLU A 345 19.12 -13.22 -2.87
CA GLU A 345 19.63 -14.59 -2.95
C GLU A 345 20.71 -14.91 -1.90
N GLY A 346 21.39 -13.91 -1.36
CA GLY A 346 22.39 -14.10 -0.31
C GLY A 346 21.75 -14.25 1.06
N GLU A 347 22.38 -15.02 1.96
CA GLU A 347 21.87 -15.35 3.29
C GLU A 347 21.33 -14.13 4.08
N HIS A 348 21.99 -12.99 3.95
CA HIS A 348 21.63 -11.75 4.65
C HIS A 348 21.05 -10.67 3.73
N GLN A 349 20.83 -10.97 2.45
CA GLN A 349 20.25 -10.03 1.51
C GLN A 349 18.72 -10.04 1.63
N LYS A 350 18.10 -8.85 1.57
CA LYS A 350 16.65 -8.69 1.65
C LYS A 350 16.22 -7.49 0.82
N VAL A 351 15.16 -7.67 0.05
CA VAL A 351 14.54 -6.55 -0.68
C VAL A 351 13.21 -6.17 -0.03
N LYS A 352 12.78 -4.95 -0.25
CA LYS A 352 11.53 -4.46 0.32
C LYS A 352 10.30 -5.00 -0.41
N THR A 353 10.39 -5.11 -1.72
CA THR A 353 9.33 -5.58 -2.63
C THR A 353 9.99 -6.34 -3.76
N GLU A 354 9.25 -7.23 -4.42
CA GLU A 354 9.74 -8.02 -5.55
C GLU A 354 10.29 -7.16 -6.70
N VAL A 355 9.63 -6.04 -7.00
CA VAL A 355 10.11 -5.07 -8.01
C VAL A 355 11.45 -4.39 -7.66
N SER A 356 11.95 -4.59 -6.45
CA SER A 356 13.29 -4.13 -6.07
C SER A 356 14.39 -5.01 -6.63
N LEU A 357 14.10 -6.28 -6.99
CA LEU A 357 15.02 -7.20 -7.66
C LEU A 357 15.32 -6.67 -9.06
N ARG A 358 16.56 -6.43 -9.36
CA ARG A 358 16.95 -5.84 -10.64
C ARG A 358 18.45 -5.91 -10.91
N THR A 359 18.80 -5.87 -12.17
CA THR A 359 20.15 -5.61 -12.65
C THR A 359 20.23 -4.17 -13.16
N VAL A 360 21.25 -3.44 -12.71
CA VAL A 360 21.53 -2.05 -13.10
C VAL A 360 22.92 -2.01 -13.73
N PRO A 361 23.07 -1.50 -14.97
CA PRO A 361 24.39 -1.29 -15.56
C PRO A 361 25.24 -0.37 -14.68
N VAL A 362 26.55 -0.62 -14.65
CA VAL A 362 27.49 0.27 -13.99
C VAL A 362 27.61 1.55 -14.81
N HIS A 363 27.34 2.69 -14.18
CA HIS A 363 27.43 3.99 -14.84
C HIS A 363 28.87 4.30 -15.26
N ALA A 364 29.08 4.99 -16.38
CA ALA A 364 30.39 5.33 -16.91
C ALA A 364 31.30 6.04 -15.87
N GLU A 365 30.73 6.92 -15.05
CA GLU A 365 31.48 7.57 -13.98
C GLU A 365 31.97 6.62 -12.88
N LEU A 366 31.21 5.60 -12.53
CA LEU A 366 31.70 4.58 -11.59
C LEU A 366 32.88 3.82 -12.19
N LEU A 367 32.84 3.54 -13.53
CA LEU A 367 33.97 2.91 -14.22
C LEU A 367 35.18 3.82 -14.23
N ARG A 368 35.00 5.11 -14.54
CA ARG A 368 36.09 6.11 -14.55
C ARG A 368 36.74 6.28 -13.16
N LEU A 369 35.93 6.24 -12.10
CA LEU A 369 36.38 6.34 -10.70
C LEU A 369 37.08 5.06 -10.19
N GLY A 370 37.25 4.02 -10.99
CA GLY A 370 37.91 2.78 -10.57
C GLY A 370 37.06 1.80 -9.80
N PHE A 371 35.72 1.85 -9.95
CA PHE A 371 34.79 0.98 -9.21
C PHE A 371 35.10 -0.51 -9.39
N LEU A 372 35.40 -0.95 -10.64
CA LEU A 372 35.70 -2.37 -10.90
C LEU A 372 37.02 -2.80 -10.27
N GLN A 373 38.02 -1.92 -10.26
CA GLN A 373 39.30 -2.14 -9.59
C GLN A 373 39.14 -2.28 -8.10
N TRP A 374 38.31 -1.39 -7.49
CA TRP A 374 37.96 -1.48 -6.07
C TRP A 374 37.23 -2.79 -5.73
N VAL A 375 36.27 -3.22 -6.55
CA VAL A 375 35.59 -4.51 -6.37
C VAL A 375 36.56 -5.69 -6.53
N ALA A 376 37.48 -5.63 -7.50
CA ALA A 376 38.48 -6.66 -7.70
C ALA A 376 39.44 -6.76 -6.49
N ALA A 377 39.85 -5.65 -5.91
CA ALA A 377 40.63 -5.63 -4.66
C ALA A 377 39.88 -6.28 -3.48
N LYS A 378 38.59 -6.00 -3.32
CA LYS A 378 37.74 -6.66 -2.29
C LYS A 378 37.67 -8.18 -2.52
N ARG A 379 37.54 -8.64 -3.77
CA ARG A 379 37.56 -10.07 -4.13
C ARG A 379 38.93 -10.71 -3.85
N ALA A 380 40.00 -10.07 -4.25
CA ALA A 380 41.36 -10.55 -4.02
C ALA A 380 41.67 -10.66 -2.50
N ALA A 381 41.11 -9.79 -1.68
CA ALA A 381 41.18 -9.86 -0.23
C ALA A 381 40.25 -10.93 0.38
N GLY A 382 39.54 -11.72 -0.40
CA GLY A 382 38.64 -12.79 0.06
C GLY A 382 37.34 -12.28 0.69
N HIS A 383 36.98 -11.03 0.48
CA HIS A 383 35.70 -10.52 1.01
C HIS A 383 34.52 -10.95 0.16
N GLU A 384 33.53 -11.59 0.81
CA GLU A 384 32.25 -11.90 0.15
C GLU A 384 31.39 -10.64 -0.03
N ARG A 385 31.48 -9.70 0.90
CA ARG A 385 30.70 -8.47 0.93
C ARG A 385 31.52 -7.28 0.44
N LEU A 386 30.90 -6.38 -0.34
CA LEU A 386 31.55 -5.12 -0.74
C LEU A 386 31.91 -4.22 0.44
N PHE A 387 31.10 -4.30 1.52
CA PHE A 387 31.31 -3.54 2.76
C PHE A 387 31.49 -4.49 3.94
N PRO A 388 32.65 -5.13 4.08
CA PRO A 388 32.86 -6.21 5.06
C PRO A 388 32.77 -5.74 6.52
N ALA A 389 33.10 -4.48 6.82
CA ALA A 389 32.99 -3.90 8.15
C ALA A 389 31.53 -3.63 8.59
N ALA A 390 30.55 -3.67 7.66
CA ALA A 390 29.15 -3.44 7.96
C ALA A 390 28.53 -4.67 8.61
N LYS A 391 27.75 -4.49 9.69
CA LYS A 391 27.04 -5.59 10.36
C LYS A 391 25.95 -6.14 9.46
N ALA A 392 26.01 -7.44 9.13
CA ALA A 392 25.01 -8.14 8.32
C ALA A 392 23.62 -8.14 8.98
N GLU A 393 23.57 -8.40 10.29
CA GLU A 393 22.33 -8.48 11.09
C GLU A 393 22.03 -7.20 11.88
N ALA A 394 22.24 -6.05 11.26
CA ALA A 394 21.92 -4.79 11.92
C ALA A 394 20.40 -4.61 12.08
N VAL A 395 19.92 -4.37 13.33
CA VAL A 395 18.49 -4.16 13.66
C VAL A 395 17.85 -3.07 12.77
N ASN A 396 18.58 -2.01 12.45
CA ASN A 396 18.12 -0.93 11.58
C ASN A 396 18.40 -1.18 10.08
N GLY A 397 18.79 -2.39 9.71
CA GLY A 397 19.16 -2.79 8.37
C GLY A 397 20.58 -2.41 7.97
N GLN A 398 21.10 -3.11 6.96
CA GLN A 398 22.51 -3.03 6.54
C GLN A 398 22.94 -1.66 5.99
N GLY A 399 22.00 -0.83 5.54
CA GLY A 399 22.27 0.53 5.06
C GLY A 399 22.26 1.62 6.14
N ASN A 400 22.07 1.27 7.42
CA ASN A 400 21.98 2.28 8.48
C ASN A 400 23.31 3.03 8.68
N TRP A 401 24.45 2.35 8.56
CA TRP A 401 25.76 2.96 8.65
C TRP A 401 26.01 3.97 7.51
N ILE A 402 25.59 3.64 6.30
CA ILE A 402 25.63 4.53 5.12
C ILE A 402 24.84 5.80 5.39
N THR A 403 23.59 5.63 5.84
CA THR A 403 22.73 6.78 6.17
C THR A 403 23.34 7.68 7.24
N LYS A 404 23.96 7.10 8.27
CA LYS A 404 24.62 7.86 9.33
C LYS A 404 25.90 8.55 8.84
N ALA A 405 26.74 7.85 8.06
CA ALA A 405 27.95 8.41 7.49
C ALA A 405 27.62 9.59 6.57
N PHE A 406 26.65 9.38 5.66
CA PHE A 406 26.20 10.43 4.74
C PHE A 406 25.54 11.61 5.47
N SER A 407 24.78 11.37 6.54
CA SER A 407 24.18 12.46 7.33
C SER A 407 25.23 13.31 8.04
N ARG A 408 26.32 12.70 8.55
CA ARG A 408 27.46 13.45 9.15
C ARG A 408 28.16 14.28 8.07
N HIS A 409 28.44 13.69 6.92
CA HIS A 409 29.04 14.36 5.77
C HIS A 409 28.18 15.55 5.32
N LEU A 410 26.89 15.34 5.11
CA LEU A 410 25.93 16.39 4.76
C LEU A 410 25.93 17.52 5.79
N GLY A 411 25.96 17.19 7.09
CA GLY A 411 26.00 18.18 8.17
C GLY A 411 27.23 19.07 8.14
N GLN A 412 28.34 18.62 7.59
CA GLN A 412 29.58 19.40 7.46
C GLN A 412 29.55 20.35 6.25
N ILE A 413 28.72 20.07 5.24
CA ILE A 413 28.75 20.77 3.95
C ILE A 413 27.51 21.66 3.75
N ALA A 414 26.37 21.27 4.28
CA ALA A 414 25.09 21.92 4.00
C ALA A 414 24.87 23.26 4.74
N HIS A 415 25.94 23.88 5.27
CA HIS A 415 25.86 25.20 5.90
C HIS A 415 25.34 26.26 4.91
N GLY A 416 24.28 26.98 5.31
CA GLY A 416 23.67 28.00 4.47
C GLY A 416 22.71 27.47 3.37
N TRP A 417 22.51 26.17 3.26
CA TRP A 417 21.53 25.65 2.31
C TRP A 417 20.09 25.91 2.77
N PRO A 418 19.16 26.16 1.82
CA PRO A 418 17.75 26.32 2.17
C PRO A 418 17.23 25.14 2.98
N PRO A 419 16.45 25.37 4.05
CA PRO A 419 15.91 24.30 4.90
C PRO A 419 15.11 23.29 4.08
N ALA A 420 15.55 22.06 4.07
CA ALA A 420 14.84 20.97 3.41
C ALA A 420 15.28 19.62 3.99
N LYS A 421 14.38 18.65 3.97
CA LYS A 421 14.74 17.28 4.33
C LYS A 421 15.60 16.67 3.23
N ARG A 422 16.88 16.47 3.53
CA ARG A 422 17.88 15.84 2.64
C ARG A 422 18.64 14.75 3.39
N GLY A 423 19.25 13.87 2.64
CA GLY A 423 20.04 12.75 3.15
C GLY A 423 20.39 11.78 2.04
N PHE A 424 20.90 10.59 2.34
CA PHE A 424 21.26 9.59 1.35
C PHE A 424 20.12 9.28 0.37
N HIS A 425 18.87 9.19 0.85
CA HIS A 425 17.70 8.95 -0.03
C HIS A 425 17.46 10.08 -1.05
N SER A 426 17.99 11.25 -0.83
CA SER A 426 17.93 12.37 -1.79
C SER A 426 18.77 12.11 -3.02
N LEU A 427 19.87 11.33 -2.94
CA LEU A 427 20.66 10.91 -4.09
C LEU A 427 19.78 10.13 -5.10
N ARG A 428 18.99 9.18 -4.61
CA ARG A 428 18.02 8.47 -5.46
C ARG A 428 17.00 9.41 -6.11
N LYS A 429 16.55 10.43 -5.41
CA LYS A 429 15.64 11.43 -6.00
C LYS A 429 16.31 12.28 -7.07
N THR A 430 17.54 12.67 -6.83
CA THR A 430 18.37 13.36 -7.83
C THR A 430 18.50 12.49 -9.07
N PHE A 431 18.93 11.24 -8.94
CA PHE A 431 19.07 10.30 -10.05
C PHE A 431 17.77 10.14 -10.86
N ILE A 432 16.62 9.96 -10.20
CA ILE A 432 15.33 9.85 -10.87
C ILE A 432 14.96 11.12 -11.63
N GLN A 433 15.26 12.31 -11.06
CA GLN A 433 14.95 13.58 -11.70
C GLN A 433 15.87 13.84 -12.90
N GLU A 434 17.14 13.48 -12.80
CA GLU A 434 18.08 13.56 -13.91
C GLU A 434 17.66 12.66 -15.08
N LEU A 435 17.32 11.38 -14.80
CA LEU A 435 16.75 10.49 -15.83
C LEU A 435 15.45 11.06 -16.45
N GLN A 436 14.62 11.72 -15.63
CA GLN A 436 13.40 12.38 -16.14
C GLN A 436 13.73 13.59 -17.01
N GLY A 437 14.69 14.40 -16.60
CA GLY A 437 15.16 15.56 -17.36
C GLY A 437 15.77 15.16 -18.70
N ALA A 438 16.41 14.00 -18.75
CA ALA A 438 16.97 13.38 -19.96
C ALA A 438 15.92 12.71 -20.86
N GLY A 439 14.62 12.80 -20.54
CA GLY A 439 13.57 12.21 -21.36
C GLY A 439 13.38 10.70 -21.22
N VAL A 440 14.08 10.05 -20.29
CA VAL A 440 13.93 8.60 -20.07
C VAL A 440 12.50 8.28 -19.67
N VAL A 441 11.86 7.32 -20.34
CA VAL A 441 10.45 6.95 -20.09
C VAL A 441 10.22 6.42 -18.67
N SER A 442 9.05 6.60 -18.12
CA SER A 442 8.73 6.29 -16.72
C SER A 442 8.96 4.82 -16.37
N GLU A 443 8.65 3.93 -17.30
CA GLU A 443 8.77 2.47 -17.15
C GLU A 443 10.25 2.05 -17.03
N LEU A 444 11.10 2.59 -17.88
CA LEU A 444 12.53 2.33 -17.84
C LEU A 444 13.16 2.89 -16.55
N ARG A 445 12.80 4.12 -16.17
CA ARG A 445 13.23 4.69 -14.88
C ARG A 445 12.82 3.84 -13.70
N ALA A 446 11.55 3.36 -13.69
CA ALA A 446 11.04 2.51 -12.63
C ALA A 446 11.83 1.20 -12.51
N GLN A 447 12.14 0.54 -13.63
CA GLN A 447 12.95 -0.69 -13.64
C GLN A 447 14.41 -0.46 -13.23
N ILE A 448 15.02 0.67 -13.64
CA ILE A 448 16.39 1.00 -13.21
C ILE A 448 16.44 1.18 -11.68
N VAL A 449 15.50 1.91 -11.11
CA VAL A 449 15.54 2.23 -9.67
C VAL A 449 14.76 1.25 -8.77
N GLY A 450 13.97 0.34 -9.32
CA GLY A 450 13.11 -0.57 -8.56
C GLY A 450 11.97 0.19 -7.86
N HIS A 451 11.10 0.83 -8.65
CA HIS A 451 9.84 1.43 -8.21
C HIS A 451 8.66 0.65 -8.78
N GLU A 452 7.64 0.46 -7.99
CA GLU A 452 6.34 0.04 -8.50
C GLU A 452 5.80 1.11 -9.44
N ILE A 453 5.24 0.69 -10.55
CA ILE A 453 4.49 1.56 -11.45
C ILE A 453 3.04 1.51 -10.98
N ASP A 454 2.51 2.65 -10.50
CA ASP A 454 1.15 2.75 -9.93
C ASP A 454 0.03 2.51 -10.98
N ASP A 455 0.38 2.24 -12.23
CA ASP A 455 -0.56 2.01 -13.33
C ASP A 455 -0.55 0.53 -13.71
N GLU A 456 -1.64 -0.19 -13.38
CA GLU A 456 -1.81 -1.63 -13.65
C GLU A 456 -1.61 -1.97 -15.14
N HIS A 457 -1.96 -1.07 -16.08
CA HIS A 457 -1.72 -1.29 -17.50
C HIS A 457 -0.25 -1.32 -17.85
N HIS A 458 0.52 -0.36 -17.36
CA HIS A 458 1.96 -0.32 -17.61
C HIS A 458 2.70 -1.42 -16.87
N ALA A 459 2.28 -1.78 -15.67
CA ALA A 459 2.89 -2.90 -14.91
C ALA A 459 2.64 -4.26 -15.57
N THR A 460 1.45 -4.47 -16.17
CA THR A 460 1.05 -5.76 -16.75
C THR A 460 1.60 -5.96 -18.16
N TYR A 461 1.76 -4.89 -18.95
CA TYR A 461 2.15 -4.97 -20.37
C TYR A 461 3.58 -4.52 -20.63
N SER A 462 4.30 -3.99 -19.66
CA SER A 462 5.71 -3.61 -19.77
C SER A 462 6.59 -4.84 -19.71
N ARG A 463 7.34 -5.13 -20.78
CA ARG A 463 8.41 -6.13 -20.74
C ARG A 463 9.58 -5.65 -19.88
N PRO A 464 10.38 -6.55 -19.33
CA PRO A 464 11.69 -6.17 -18.79
C PRO A 464 12.56 -5.51 -19.85
N PHE A 465 13.18 -4.38 -19.51
CA PHE A 465 14.18 -3.77 -20.35
C PHE A 465 15.52 -4.51 -20.20
N SER A 466 16.20 -4.74 -21.33
CA SER A 466 17.54 -5.32 -21.35
C SER A 466 18.56 -4.42 -20.64
N VAL A 467 19.69 -4.99 -20.27
CA VAL A 467 20.82 -4.24 -19.69
C VAL A 467 21.29 -3.13 -20.64
N ARG A 468 21.34 -3.42 -21.93
CA ARG A 468 21.72 -2.46 -22.98
C ARG A 468 20.76 -1.28 -23.08
N GLU A 469 19.45 -1.52 -23.00
CA GLU A 469 18.45 -0.45 -22.99
C GLU A 469 18.54 0.42 -21.72
N LYS A 470 18.80 -0.22 -20.58
CA LYS A 470 19.04 0.51 -19.32
C LYS A 470 20.30 1.35 -19.39
N LEU A 471 21.40 0.81 -19.94
CA LEU A 471 22.64 1.53 -20.13
C LEU A 471 22.45 2.73 -21.08
N SER A 472 21.74 2.54 -22.19
CA SER A 472 21.40 3.64 -23.11
C SER A 472 20.59 4.74 -22.42
N GLY A 473 19.62 4.38 -21.57
CA GLY A 473 18.86 5.34 -20.79
C GLY A 473 19.68 6.08 -19.72
N MET A 474 20.77 5.47 -19.25
CA MET A 474 21.71 6.04 -18.29
C MET A 474 22.93 6.71 -18.95
N GLY A 475 23.09 6.59 -20.27
CA GLY A 475 24.30 6.94 -20.99
C GLY A 475 24.53 8.45 -21.17
N PRO A 476 25.65 8.85 -21.79
CA PRO A 476 26.11 10.23 -21.91
C PRO A 476 25.21 11.14 -22.75
N HIS A 477 24.21 10.57 -23.41
CA HIS A 477 23.16 11.33 -24.10
C HIS A 477 22.08 11.90 -23.18
N SER A 478 22.15 11.59 -21.89
CA SER A 478 21.33 12.20 -20.84
C SER A 478 22.10 13.39 -20.27
N PRO A 479 21.91 14.62 -20.72
CA PRO A 479 22.76 15.76 -20.36
C PRO A 479 22.87 16.00 -18.86
N GLY A 480 21.89 15.53 -18.09
CA GLY A 480 21.86 15.67 -16.64
C GLY A 480 22.60 14.58 -15.84
N LEU A 481 22.91 13.44 -16.47
CA LEU A 481 23.69 12.35 -15.85
C LEU A 481 25.14 12.30 -16.34
N SER A 482 25.50 13.19 -17.23
CA SER A 482 26.90 13.44 -17.59
C SER A 482 27.61 14.09 -16.42
N VAL A 483 27.93 13.27 -15.43
CA VAL A 483 28.54 13.66 -14.17
C VAL A 483 30.02 13.99 -14.36
N VAL A 484 30.55 13.77 -15.57
CA VAL A 484 31.82 14.32 -16.04
C VAL A 484 31.97 15.80 -15.65
N ASP A 485 30.83 16.54 -15.70
CA ASP A 485 30.78 17.92 -15.27
C ASP A 485 30.85 18.12 -13.73
N TYR A 486 30.73 17.08 -12.93
CA TYR A 486 30.91 17.21 -11.48
C TYR A 486 32.39 17.26 -11.06
N GLY A 487 33.31 17.21 -12.04
CA GLY A 487 34.71 17.51 -11.82
C GLY A 487 35.35 16.68 -10.70
N PHE A 488 35.01 15.40 -10.58
CA PHE A 488 35.77 14.52 -9.72
C PHE A 488 37.19 14.44 -10.24
N PRO A 489 38.22 14.69 -9.40
CA PRO A 489 39.59 14.52 -9.83
C PRO A 489 39.80 13.06 -10.27
N GLU A 490 40.53 12.88 -11.37
CA GLU A 490 41.15 11.61 -11.67
C GLU A 490 42.21 11.34 -10.59
N GLU A 491 42.02 10.29 -9.78
CA GLU A 491 43.05 9.80 -8.86
C GLU A 491 44.09 9.04 -9.63
#